data_92fe81853118e585ce8b6bc1d0a58575
#
_entry.id   92fe81853118e585ce8b6bc1d0a58575
#
_cell.length_a   1.000
_cell.length_b   1.000
_cell.length_c   1.000
_cell.angle_alpha   90.00
_cell.angle_beta   90.00
_cell.angle_gamma   90.00
#
_symmetry.space_group_name_H-M   'P 1'
#
loop_
_entity.id
_entity.type
_entity.pdbx_description
1 polymer ?
#
loop_
_entity_poly.entity_id
_entity_poly.type
_entity_poly.pdbx_seq_one_letter_code
_entity_poly.pdbx_strand_id
1 'polypeptide(L)'
;MIFNVNNTDYSEYIRSVALLNSGTDKRVYVFTFGCQQNEADSEKILGMAEEMGYKRTDTPDNADLIILNTCAIRQHAEEKALSMLGRFKALKRKNNDLIVGVCGCMAAESHVKEMLKTDFHYVTFTLEPNMLYKIPSLIYRAMTDGKRSFVIGEDKGDIAEGMTITRRYGHKAWVSIMYGCNNFCSYCIVPYVRGRERSRSYEDVLRECRELVADGVKEIALLGQNVNSYKGECDFASLLEKIANIDGDFIIRFMTSHPKDVSDALIDVMSRYSPKIAPYFHLPLQSGSNRILKAMNRTYNREKFLDIVDKLKENIPGICLSTDVIVGFPSETEEDFLDTLDVLEKAKFDMVYAFKYSAREGTPAARMADKIEISVKEERIERLLRLQDSRSLKNNEKHVGENVTVLVDSLSKRKGMNTVNARTYSNKLVHFEGDETMIGKYIDVEIERAGVYELYAKQK
;
A
#
# COMPACT_ATOMS: atom_id res chain seq x y z
N MET A 1 -2.72 16.30 -15.90
CA MET A 1 -2.04 15.97 -17.20
C MET A 1 -1.14 14.76 -16.95
N ILE A 2 -0.98 13.86 -17.94
CA ILE A 2 0.06 12.82 -17.91
C ILE A 2 1.24 13.35 -18.73
N PHE A 3 2.45 13.31 -18.20
CA PHE A 3 3.65 13.77 -18.89
C PHE A 3 4.83 12.83 -18.64
N ASN A 4 5.73 12.73 -19.61
CA ASN A 4 6.97 11.98 -19.44
C ASN A 4 8.05 12.91 -18.88
N VAL A 5 8.68 12.52 -17.77
CA VAL A 5 9.71 13.32 -17.10
C VAL A 5 10.93 13.58 -17.98
N ASN A 6 11.20 12.73 -18.96
CA ASN A 6 12.31 12.90 -19.90
C ASN A 6 12.12 14.12 -20.84
N ASN A 7 10.91 14.68 -20.93
CA ASN A 7 10.59 15.91 -21.65
C ASN A 7 10.72 17.15 -20.76
N THR A 8 11.31 17.04 -19.59
CA THR A 8 11.53 18.11 -18.62
C THR A 8 13.01 18.19 -18.23
N ASP A 9 13.36 19.12 -17.35
CA ASP A 9 14.71 19.25 -16.79
C ASP A 9 15.13 18.07 -15.89
N TYR A 10 14.27 17.07 -15.70
CA TYR A 10 14.52 15.90 -14.84
C TYR A 10 15.82 15.19 -15.20
N SER A 11 16.01 14.84 -16.49
CA SER A 11 17.19 14.13 -16.96
C SER A 11 18.47 14.98 -16.86
N GLU A 12 18.34 16.30 -16.94
CA GLU A 12 19.46 17.24 -16.75
C GLU A 12 19.93 17.23 -15.28
N TYR A 13 18.99 17.31 -14.32
CA TYR A 13 19.32 17.24 -12.91
C TYR A 13 19.90 15.87 -12.49
N ILE A 14 19.37 14.76 -13.02
CA ILE A 14 19.95 13.43 -12.83
C ILE A 14 21.44 13.42 -13.23
N ARG A 15 21.73 13.86 -14.47
CA ARG A 15 23.13 13.91 -14.97
C ARG A 15 24.01 14.85 -14.16
N SER A 16 23.50 16.01 -13.78
CA SER A 16 24.25 16.99 -13.00
C SER A 16 24.64 16.47 -11.64
N VAL A 17 23.72 15.79 -10.91
CA VAL A 17 24.01 15.15 -9.62
C VAL A 17 24.96 13.98 -9.80
N ALA A 18 24.79 13.15 -10.86
CA ALA A 18 25.70 12.05 -11.17
C ALA A 18 27.15 12.54 -11.42
N LEU A 19 27.33 13.68 -12.10
CA LEU A 19 28.62 14.31 -12.29
C LEU A 19 29.23 14.78 -10.97
N LEU A 20 28.44 15.40 -10.08
CA LEU A 20 28.89 15.81 -8.75
C LEU A 20 29.29 14.62 -7.86
N ASN A 21 28.66 13.47 -8.05
CA ASN A 21 28.95 12.24 -7.34
C ASN A 21 30.08 11.40 -8.00
N SER A 22 30.54 11.79 -9.21
CA SER A 22 31.54 11.03 -9.94
C SER A 22 32.85 10.89 -9.15
N GLY A 23 33.39 9.66 -9.09
CA GLY A 23 34.59 9.35 -8.34
C GLY A 23 34.43 9.28 -6.81
N THR A 24 33.18 9.37 -6.30
CA THR A 24 32.86 9.25 -4.87
C THR A 24 32.13 7.95 -4.57
N ASP A 25 32.07 7.53 -3.29
CA ASP A 25 31.28 6.39 -2.81
C ASP A 25 30.06 6.88 -2.04
N LYS A 26 29.26 7.78 -2.65
CA LYS A 26 28.05 8.34 -2.03
C LYS A 26 26.96 7.29 -1.86
N ARG A 27 26.28 7.28 -0.71
CA ARG A 27 25.32 6.27 -0.32
C ARG A 27 23.95 6.87 -0.01
N VAL A 28 22.90 6.17 -0.42
CA VAL A 28 21.51 6.52 -0.12
C VAL A 28 20.88 5.50 0.82
N TYR A 29 20.23 6.02 1.84
CA TYR A 29 19.32 5.27 2.72
C TYR A 29 17.89 5.73 2.50
N VAL A 30 17.01 4.84 2.03
CA VAL A 30 15.59 5.10 1.88
C VAL A 30 14.82 4.25 2.88
N PHE A 31 14.07 4.91 3.75
CA PHE A 31 13.21 4.23 4.72
C PHE A 31 11.75 4.56 4.45
N THR A 32 10.92 3.51 4.43
CA THR A 32 9.50 3.62 4.08
C THR A 32 8.64 3.32 5.29
N PHE A 33 7.77 4.26 5.64
CA PHE A 33 6.62 4.02 6.50
C PHE A 33 5.37 4.03 5.64
N GLY A 34 4.51 3.02 5.79
CA GLY A 34 3.20 3.12 5.19
C GLY A 34 2.65 1.89 4.51
N CYS A 35 2.00 2.10 3.39
CA CYS A 35 1.33 1.08 2.59
C CYS A 35 2.18 0.69 1.37
N GLN A 36 1.69 -0.27 0.61
CA GLN A 36 2.35 -0.73 -0.63
C GLN A 36 2.56 0.40 -1.66
N GLN A 37 1.68 1.42 -1.68
CA GLN A 37 1.90 2.60 -2.53
C GLN A 37 3.16 3.38 -2.11
N ASN A 38 3.45 3.49 -0.81
CA ASN A 38 4.71 4.11 -0.36
C ASN A 38 5.92 3.23 -0.71
N GLU A 39 5.79 1.90 -0.70
CA GLU A 39 6.86 1.01 -1.16
C GLU A 39 7.14 1.23 -2.67
N ALA A 40 6.10 1.28 -3.51
CA ALA A 40 6.25 1.59 -4.93
C ALA A 40 6.84 2.99 -5.18
N ASP A 41 6.45 3.98 -4.37
CA ASP A 41 7.04 5.32 -4.42
C ASP A 41 8.54 5.27 -4.05
N SER A 42 8.93 4.44 -3.07
CA SER A 42 10.33 4.28 -2.66
C SER A 42 11.18 3.53 -3.69
N GLU A 43 10.63 2.62 -4.48
CA GLU A 43 11.31 2.00 -5.61
C GLU A 43 11.69 3.04 -6.69
N LYS A 44 10.83 4.03 -6.95
CA LYS A 44 11.13 5.17 -7.82
C LYS A 44 12.21 6.07 -7.23
N ILE A 45 12.15 6.34 -5.92
CA ILE A 45 13.17 7.14 -5.23
C ILE A 45 14.55 6.46 -5.32
N LEU A 46 14.61 5.14 -5.13
CA LEU A 46 15.85 4.38 -5.26
C LEU A 46 16.39 4.40 -6.68
N GLY A 47 15.53 4.19 -7.69
CA GLY A 47 15.95 4.25 -9.10
C GLY A 47 16.57 5.60 -9.46
N MET A 48 15.90 6.70 -9.08
CA MET A 48 16.46 8.05 -9.28
C MET A 48 17.80 8.24 -8.56
N ALA A 49 17.92 7.76 -7.32
CA ALA A 49 19.17 7.90 -6.55
C ALA A 49 20.32 7.10 -7.17
N GLU A 50 20.07 5.91 -7.67
CA GLU A 50 21.08 5.09 -8.36
C GLU A 50 21.54 5.73 -9.66
N GLU A 51 20.61 6.30 -10.46
CA GLU A 51 20.96 7.08 -11.66
C GLU A 51 21.80 8.33 -11.32
N MET A 52 21.58 8.93 -10.16
CA MET A 52 22.39 10.05 -9.64
C MET A 52 23.73 9.61 -9.05
N GLY A 53 24.10 8.32 -9.15
CA GLY A 53 25.38 7.77 -8.69
C GLY A 53 25.45 7.40 -7.21
N TYR A 54 24.32 7.36 -6.49
CA TYR A 54 24.31 6.86 -5.11
C TYR A 54 24.24 5.34 -5.08
N LYS A 55 24.97 4.72 -4.16
CA LYS A 55 24.87 3.29 -3.83
C LYS A 55 23.90 3.11 -2.66
N ARG A 56 23.09 2.09 -2.73
CA ARG A 56 22.17 1.76 -1.63
C ARG A 56 22.92 1.31 -0.36
N THR A 57 22.43 1.75 0.81
CA THR A 57 22.82 1.24 2.12
C THR A 57 21.62 0.85 2.95
N ASP A 58 21.78 -0.16 3.83
CA ASP A 58 20.73 -0.62 4.74
C ASP A 58 20.77 0.08 6.10
N THR A 59 21.76 0.95 6.32
CA THR A 59 21.91 1.70 7.57
C THR A 59 22.05 3.20 7.31
N PRO A 60 21.42 4.06 8.10
CA PRO A 60 21.52 5.51 7.95
C PRO A 60 22.90 6.08 8.33
N ASP A 61 23.68 5.35 9.13
CA ASP A 61 24.95 5.84 9.66
C ASP A 61 26.01 6.09 8.59
N ASN A 62 25.92 5.39 7.48
CA ASN A 62 26.86 5.48 6.34
C ASN A 62 26.24 6.19 5.13
N ALA A 63 25.10 6.85 5.30
CA ALA A 63 24.42 7.51 4.20
C ALA A 63 24.88 8.96 4.02
N ASP A 64 24.97 9.40 2.77
CA ASP A 64 25.13 10.80 2.35
C ASP A 64 23.81 11.44 1.97
N LEU A 65 22.83 10.59 1.61
CA LEU A 65 21.46 10.95 1.31
C LEU A 65 20.52 10.05 2.11
N ILE A 66 19.66 10.64 2.93
CA ILE A 66 18.59 9.94 3.64
C ILE A 66 17.26 10.44 3.11
N ILE A 67 16.38 9.54 2.65
CA ILE A 67 15.01 9.90 2.28
C ILE A 67 14.03 9.08 3.12
N LEU A 68 13.18 9.79 3.85
CA LEU A 68 12.11 9.21 4.65
C LEU A 68 10.79 9.34 3.91
N ASN A 69 10.26 8.23 3.40
CA ASN A 69 8.96 8.17 2.76
C ASN A 69 7.89 7.79 3.80
N THR A 70 6.90 8.67 4.00
CA THR A 70 6.06 8.69 5.19
C THR A 70 4.58 8.48 4.89
N CYS A 71 3.82 8.03 5.90
CA CYS A 71 2.40 7.73 5.82
C CYS A 71 1.59 8.63 6.78
N ALA A 72 0.41 9.07 6.32
CA ALA A 72 -0.57 9.84 7.11
C ALA A 72 -1.76 8.97 7.61
N ILE A 73 -1.84 7.71 7.19
CA ILE A 73 -3.03 6.89 7.48
C ILE A 73 -3.03 6.38 8.92
N ARG A 74 -1.85 6.09 9.50
CA ARG A 74 -1.70 5.52 10.84
C ARG A 74 -0.91 6.46 11.72
N GLN A 75 -1.50 6.94 12.82
CA GLN A 75 -0.85 7.82 13.79
C GLN A 75 0.48 7.25 14.30
N HIS A 76 0.51 5.96 14.62
CA HIS A 76 1.74 5.31 15.08
C HIS A 76 2.87 5.30 14.03
N ALA A 77 2.54 5.34 12.72
CA ALA A 77 3.55 5.47 11.68
C ALA A 77 4.14 6.89 11.63
N GLU A 78 3.30 7.89 11.86
CA GLU A 78 3.72 9.29 11.97
C GLU A 78 4.65 9.52 13.18
N GLU A 79 4.24 9.07 14.36
CA GLU A 79 5.05 9.16 15.59
C GLU A 79 6.41 8.46 15.43
N LYS A 80 6.44 7.29 14.81
CA LYS A 80 7.69 6.58 14.50
C LYS A 80 8.55 7.34 13.49
N ALA A 81 7.95 7.95 12.48
CA ALA A 81 8.68 8.73 11.48
C ALA A 81 9.33 9.96 12.12
N LEU A 82 8.60 10.70 12.96
CA LEU A 82 9.13 11.86 13.70
C LEU A 82 10.24 11.44 14.68
N SER A 83 10.08 10.33 15.39
CA SER A 83 11.11 9.76 16.27
C SER A 83 12.38 9.39 15.49
N MET A 84 12.23 8.79 14.31
CA MET A 84 13.37 8.46 13.46
C MET A 84 14.07 9.69 12.92
N LEU A 85 13.32 10.73 12.51
CA LEU A 85 13.89 12.02 12.14
C LEU A 85 14.75 12.58 13.26
N GLY A 86 14.29 12.52 14.52
CA GLY A 86 15.08 12.96 15.67
C GLY A 86 16.49 12.35 15.75
N ARG A 87 16.63 11.08 15.36
CA ARG A 87 17.94 10.38 15.32
C ARG A 87 18.86 10.94 14.22
N PHE A 88 18.31 11.38 13.09
CA PHE A 88 19.10 11.93 11.98
C PHE A 88 19.77 13.27 12.32
N LYS A 89 19.30 13.97 13.35
CA LYS A 89 19.96 15.17 13.87
C LYS A 89 21.41 14.90 14.30
N ALA A 90 21.66 13.77 14.93
CA ALA A 90 23.01 13.37 15.35
C ALA A 90 23.90 13.03 14.14
N LEU A 91 23.33 12.40 13.11
CA LEU A 91 24.04 12.09 11.86
C LEU A 91 24.42 13.36 11.10
N LYS A 92 23.48 14.30 10.99
CA LYS A 92 23.72 15.61 10.34
C LYS A 92 24.81 16.43 11.05
N ARG A 93 24.92 16.33 12.39
CA ARG A 93 26.02 16.97 13.14
C ARG A 93 27.38 16.35 12.85
N LYS A 94 27.45 15.04 12.55
CA LYS A 94 28.69 14.35 12.20
C LYS A 94 29.08 14.58 10.74
N ASN A 95 28.10 14.69 9.85
CA ASN A 95 28.30 14.93 8.43
C ASN A 95 27.42 16.14 8.01
N ASN A 96 28.02 17.30 7.90
CA ASN A 96 27.33 18.53 7.51
C ASN A 96 26.79 18.48 6.06
N ASP A 97 27.37 17.64 5.21
CA ASP A 97 26.96 17.47 3.81
C ASP A 97 25.81 16.47 3.66
N LEU A 98 25.42 15.74 4.73
CA LEU A 98 24.31 14.81 4.71
C LEU A 98 23.02 15.51 4.25
N ILE A 99 22.40 15.01 3.19
CA ILE A 99 21.10 15.47 2.71
C ILE A 99 20.00 14.64 3.36
N VAL A 100 19.03 15.30 3.99
CA VAL A 100 17.87 14.63 4.62
C VAL A 100 16.60 15.12 3.94
N GLY A 101 15.93 14.21 3.21
CA GLY A 101 14.66 14.45 2.54
C GLY A 101 13.50 13.76 3.27
N VAL A 102 12.34 14.41 3.32
CA VAL A 102 11.08 13.84 3.82
C VAL A 102 10.03 13.94 2.72
N CYS A 103 9.42 12.81 2.37
CA CYS A 103 8.34 12.75 1.38
C CYS A 103 7.19 11.85 1.86
N GLY A 104 6.18 11.73 1.02
CA GLY A 104 5.01 10.89 1.29
C GLY A 104 3.85 11.64 1.94
N CYS A 105 2.83 10.89 2.35
CA CYS A 105 1.54 11.45 2.76
C CYS A 105 1.64 12.36 3.99
N MET A 106 2.46 12.02 4.99
CA MET A 106 2.65 12.82 6.20
C MET A 106 3.25 14.20 5.87
N ALA A 107 4.20 14.26 4.91
CA ALA A 107 4.82 15.52 4.50
C ALA A 107 3.83 16.50 3.85
N ALA A 108 2.69 16.03 3.35
CA ALA A 108 1.63 16.85 2.76
C ALA A 108 0.68 17.46 3.82
N GLU A 109 0.76 17.05 5.10
CA GLU A 109 -0.08 17.60 6.16
C GLU A 109 0.45 18.97 6.64
N SER A 110 -0.44 19.96 6.74
CA SER A 110 -0.05 21.35 7.02
C SER A 110 0.68 21.51 8.35
N HIS A 111 0.23 20.82 9.41
CA HIS A 111 0.86 20.88 10.73
C HIS A 111 2.25 20.23 10.74
N VAL A 112 2.43 19.11 10.01
CA VAL A 112 3.75 18.46 9.87
C VAL A 112 4.71 19.33 9.06
N LYS A 113 4.23 19.97 7.99
CA LYS A 113 5.02 20.91 7.20
C LYS A 113 5.61 22.01 8.07
N GLU A 114 4.80 22.63 8.93
CA GLU A 114 5.27 23.69 9.80
C GLU A 114 6.30 23.16 10.81
N MET A 115 6.02 22.03 11.44
CA MET A 115 6.94 21.35 12.35
C MET A 115 8.28 21.02 11.67
N LEU A 116 8.28 20.53 10.42
CA LEU A 116 9.51 20.23 9.68
C LEU A 116 10.33 21.48 9.38
N LYS A 117 9.69 22.65 9.26
CA LYS A 117 10.37 23.93 9.05
C LYS A 117 10.99 24.46 10.34
N THR A 118 10.25 24.42 11.46
CA THR A 118 10.61 25.09 12.71
C THR A 118 11.45 24.23 13.64
N ASP A 119 11.15 22.92 13.74
CA ASP A 119 11.75 22.04 14.75
C ASP A 119 12.85 21.15 14.18
N PHE A 120 12.76 20.82 12.87
CA PHE A 120 13.71 19.94 12.19
C PHE A 120 14.60 20.70 11.18
N HIS A 121 15.36 21.67 11.67
CA HIS A 121 16.21 22.54 10.83
C HIS A 121 17.24 21.79 9.96
N TYR A 122 17.56 20.54 10.28
CA TYR A 122 18.46 19.67 9.52
C TYR A 122 17.79 18.94 8.36
N VAL A 123 16.45 18.97 8.25
CA VAL A 123 15.74 18.45 7.07
C VAL A 123 16.01 19.39 5.90
N THR A 124 16.58 18.85 4.84
CA THR A 124 17.04 19.62 3.68
C THR A 124 15.92 19.91 2.70
N PHE A 125 15.04 18.91 2.45
CA PHE A 125 13.88 19.12 1.60
C PHE A 125 12.67 18.30 2.05
N THR A 126 11.49 18.80 1.70
CA THR A 126 10.22 18.07 1.83
C THR A 126 9.43 18.17 0.54
N LEU A 127 8.67 17.10 0.20
CA LEU A 127 7.79 17.11 -0.97
C LEU A 127 6.58 16.20 -0.81
N GLU A 128 5.53 16.54 -1.53
CA GLU A 128 4.29 15.77 -1.62
C GLU A 128 4.48 14.46 -2.40
N PRO A 129 3.63 13.43 -2.16
CA PRO A 129 3.79 12.11 -2.77
C PRO A 129 3.81 12.11 -4.30
N ASN A 130 3.05 13.02 -4.93
CA ASN A 130 2.91 13.05 -6.39
C ASN A 130 4.02 13.84 -7.10
N MET A 131 4.96 14.41 -6.35
CA MET A 131 6.02 15.27 -6.87
C MET A 131 7.42 14.65 -6.81
N LEU A 132 7.49 13.31 -6.73
CA LEU A 132 8.77 12.59 -6.60
C LEU A 132 9.75 12.92 -7.72
N TYR A 133 9.27 13.20 -8.91
CA TYR A 133 10.09 13.61 -10.05
C TYR A 133 10.93 14.89 -9.80
N LYS A 134 10.60 15.68 -8.77
CA LYS A 134 11.39 16.86 -8.38
C LYS A 134 12.61 16.51 -7.49
N ILE A 135 12.73 15.29 -6.99
CA ILE A 135 13.83 14.87 -6.10
C ILE A 135 15.21 15.20 -6.68
N PRO A 136 15.52 14.92 -7.96
CA PRO A 136 16.83 15.24 -8.53
C PRO A 136 17.16 16.73 -8.45
N SER A 137 16.21 17.62 -8.77
CA SER A 137 16.40 19.07 -8.70
C SER A 137 16.59 19.57 -7.25
N LEU A 138 15.90 18.95 -6.28
CA LEU A 138 16.03 19.29 -4.85
C LEU A 138 17.39 18.88 -4.30
N ILE A 139 17.89 17.71 -4.68
CA ILE A 139 19.22 17.22 -4.31
C ILE A 139 20.29 18.12 -4.95
N TYR A 140 20.17 18.44 -6.25
CA TYR A 140 21.10 19.34 -6.93
C TYR A 140 21.21 20.68 -6.22
N ARG A 141 20.07 21.32 -5.89
CA ARG A 141 20.05 22.59 -5.14
C ARG A 141 20.66 22.47 -3.74
N ALA A 142 20.42 21.34 -3.06
CA ALA A 142 21.02 21.09 -1.75
C ALA A 142 22.54 21.01 -1.82
N MET A 143 23.10 20.40 -2.90
CA MET A 143 24.53 20.24 -3.11
C MET A 143 25.22 21.54 -3.56
N THR A 144 24.51 22.38 -4.34
CA THR A 144 25.10 23.61 -4.93
C THR A 144 24.84 24.85 -4.08
N ASP A 145 23.62 25.03 -3.64
CA ASP A 145 23.19 26.27 -2.96
C ASP A 145 23.15 26.12 -1.44
N GLY A 146 23.18 24.89 -0.93
CA GLY A 146 23.04 24.60 0.52
C GLY A 146 21.67 25.00 1.11
N LYS A 147 20.69 25.34 0.27
CA LYS A 147 19.39 25.87 0.70
C LYS A 147 18.38 24.75 0.96
N ARG A 148 17.56 24.92 1.99
CA ARG A 148 16.41 24.07 2.29
C ARG A 148 15.27 24.36 1.31
N SER A 149 14.54 23.31 0.89
CA SER A 149 13.42 23.41 -0.06
C SER A 149 12.18 22.68 0.46
N PHE A 150 11.03 23.34 0.41
CA PHE A 150 9.74 22.79 0.88
C PHE A 150 8.72 22.87 -0.25
N VAL A 151 8.57 21.77 -0.99
CA VAL A 151 7.68 21.65 -2.15
C VAL A 151 6.35 21.04 -1.70
N ILE A 152 5.45 21.90 -1.23
CA ILE A 152 4.15 21.50 -0.68
C ILE A 152 3.09 22.51 -1.13
N GLY A 153 1.90 22.02 -1.57
CA GLY A 153 0.83 22.83 -2.14
C GLY A 153 1.05 23.18 -3.62
N GLU A 154 1.98 22.51 -4.28
CA GLU A 154 2.31 22.73 -5.71
C GLU A 154 1.76 21.63 -6.62
N ASP A 155 1.17 20.54 -6.04
CA ASP A 155 0.62 19.44 -6.84
C ASP A 155 -0.58 19.92 -7.65
N LYS A 156 -0.42 19.93 -8.96
CA LYS A 156 -1.46 20.29 -9.93
C LYS A 156 -2.33 19.10 -10.35
N GLY A 157 -2.09 17.93 -9.79
CA GLY A 157 -2.78 16.72 -10.17
C GLY A 157 -2.20 16.04 -11.40
N ASP A 158 -0.97 16.34 -11.77
CA ASP A 158 -0.29 15.70 -12.88
C ASP A 158 0.24 14.31 -12.52
N ILE A 159 0.38 13.43 -13.52
CA ILE A 159 1.03 12.13 -13.41
C ILE A 159 2.35 12.20 -14.16
N ALA A 160 3.44 11.92 -13.47
CA ALA A 160 4.77 11.84 -14.03
C ALA A 160 5.12 10.39 -14.42
N GLU A 161 5.37 10.15 -15.69
CA GLU A 161 5.81 8.87 -16.25
C GLU A 161 7.30 8.91 -16.62
N GLY A 162 7.93 7.75 -16.78
CA GLY A 162 9.30 7.62 -17.26
C GLY A 162 10.38 7.76 -16.17
N MET A 163 10.00 7.77 -14.89
CA MET A 163 10.98 7.67 -13.80
C MET A 163 11.54 6.26 -13.74
N THR A 164 12.85 6.14 -13.54
CA THR A 164 13.50 4.84 -13.30
C THR A 164 13.03 4.23 -12.00
N ILE A 165 12.80 2.92 -12.02
CA ILE A 165 12.29 2.15 -10.89
C ILE A 165 13.29 1.04 -10.56
N THR A 166 13.85 1.07 -9.36
CA THR A 166 14.66 -0.04 -8.84
C THR A 166 13.77 -0.95 -8.00
N ARG A 167 13.44 -2.11 -8.55
CA ARG A 167 12.57 -3.07 -7.88
C ARG A 167 13.24 -3.69 -6.66
N ARG A 168 12.49 -3.76 -5.58
CA ARG A 168 12.97 -4.34 -4.32
C ARG A 168 13.05 -5.86 -4.36
N TYR A 169 12.17 -6.49 -5.12
CA TYR A 169 12.03 -7.94 -5.24
C TYR A 169 12.09 -8.35 -6.70
N GLY A 170 12.80 -9.45 -6.99
CA GLY A 170 12.88 -9.98 -8.36
C GLY A 170 11.63 -10.78 -8.78
N HIS A 171 10.86 -11.29 -7.83
CA HIS A 171 9.72 -12.16 -8.09
C HIS A 171 8.35 -11.48 -7.99
N LYS A 172 8.28 -10.28 -7.40
CA LYS A 172 7.04 -9.51 -7.26
C LYS A 172 7.26 -8.04 -7.54
N ALA A 173 6.25 -7.38 -8.05
CA ALA A 173 6.28 -5.95 -8.35
C ALA A 173 4.97 -5.26 -8.00
N TRP A 174 5.08 -3.99 -7.63
CA TRP A 174 3.95 -3.10 -7.44
C TRP A 174 3.82 -2.17 -8.64
N VAL A 175 2.65 -2.16 -9.25
CA VAL A 175 2.34 -1.27 -10.38
C VAL A 175 1.23 -0.32 -9.96
N SER A 176 1.58 0.95 -9.76
CA SER A 176 0.59 1.98 -9.50
C SER A 176 -0.22 2.23 -10.78
N ILE A 177 -1.53 2.04 -10.75
CA ILE A 177 -2.41 2.27 -11.90
C ILE A 177 -3.15 3.60 -11.80
N MET A 178 -3.26 4.13 -10.59
CA MET A 178 -3.94 5.39 -10.31
C MET A 178 -3.44 6.04 -9.01
N TYR A 179 -3.71 7.32 -8.85
CA TYR A 179 -3.37 8.13 -7.69
C TYR A 179 -4.57 8.94 -7.21
N GLY A 180 -4.63 9.22 -5.89
CA GLY A 180 -5.69 10.01 -5.29
C GLY A 180 -7.01 9.27 -5.15
N CYS A 181 -8.02 9.93 -4.56
CA CYS A 181 -9.32 9.32 -4.33
C CYS A 181 -10.43 10.40 -4.27
N ASN A 182 -11.56 10.15 -4.93
CA ASN A 182 -12.71 11.05 -4.97
C ASN A 182 -13.83 10.67 -3.98
N ASN A 183 -13.64 9.64 -3.15
CA ASN A 183 -14.69 9.18 -2.25
C ASN A 183 -14.97 10.13 -1.08
N PHE A 184 -13.96 10.89 -0.63
CA PHE A 184 -14.09 11.83 0.48
C PHE A 184 -14.82 11.25 1.70
N CYS A 185 -14.52 9.98 2.04
CA CYS A 185 -15.02 9.38 3.27
C CYS A 185 -14.67 10.29 4.44
N SER A 186 -15.61 10.55 5.35
CA SER A 186 -15.48 11.61 6.36
C SER A 186 -14.31 11.45 7.33
N TYR A 187 -13.78 10.25 7.48
CA TYR A 187 -12.63 9.90 8.33
C TYR A 187 -11.29 9.89 7.59
N CYS A 188 -11.29 9.99 6.25
CA CYS A 188 -10.12 9.67 5.43
C CYS A 188 -9.33 10.91 5.02
N ILE A 189 -8.02 10.89 5.31
CA ILE A 189 -7.09 11.97 4.95
C ILE A 189 -6.60 11.88 3.49
N VAL A 190 -6.77 10.72 2.83
CA VAL A 190 -6.18 10.45 1.50
C VAL A 190 -6.50 11.51 0.44
N PRO A 191 -7.76 11.98 0.26
CA PRO A 191 -8.05 13.01 -0.73
C PRO A 191 -7.30 14.33 -0.52
N TYR A 192 -6.91 14.60 0.71
CA TYR A 192 -6.23 15.85 1.11
C TYR A 192 -4.72 15.77 0.95
N VAL A 193 -4.12 14.57 1.04
CA VAL A 193 -2.66 14.37 0.97
C VAL A 193 -2.19 13.75 -0.35
N ARG A 194 -3.07 13.05 -1.09
CA ARG A 194 -2.78 12.48 -2.42
C ARG A 194 -3.62 13.09 -3.54
N GLY A 195 -4.50 14.02 -3.21
CA GLY A 195 -5.31 14.77 -4.17
C GLY A 195 -6.47 13.98 -4.77
N ARG A 196 -7.05 14.55 -5.82
CA ARG A 196 -8.13 13.95 -6.60
C ARG A 196 -7.66 12.72 -7.36
N GLU A 197 -8.61 11.86 -7.71
CA GLU A 197 -8.39 10.64 -8.47
C GLU A 197 -7.88 10.93 -9.88
N ARG A 198 -6.83 10.22 -10.27
CA ARG A 198 -6.18 10.29 -11.58
C ARG A 198 -5.71 8.90 -11.96
N SER A 199 -6.11 8.44 -13.13
CA SER A 199 -5.68 7.15 -13.68
C SER A 199 -4.51 7.34 -14.64
N ARG A 200 -3.56 6.41 -14.61
CA ARG A 200 -2.51 6.31 -15.63
C ARG A 200 -3.12 5.85 -16.96
N SER A 201 -2.44 6.08 -18.08
CA SER A 201 -2.85 5.50 -19.35
C SER A 201 -2.76 3.97 -19.27
N TYR A 202 -3.71 3.28 -19.91
CA TYR A 202 -3.67 1.82 -19.91
C TYR A 202 -2.44 1.29 -20.68
N GLU A 203 -1.98 2.01 -21.68
CA GLU A 203 -0.80 1.63 -22.48
C GLU A 203 0.48 1.65 -21.65
N ASP A 204 0.67 2.67 -20.79
CA ASP A 204 1.81 2.75 -19.89
C ASP A 204 1.78 1.65 -18.83
N VAL A 205 0.59 1.36 -18.28
CA VAL A 205 0.42 0.26 -17.33
C VAL A 205 0.70 -1.09 -18.00
N LEU A 206 0.17 -1.34 -19.20
CA LEU A 206 0.41 -2.59 -19.92
C LEU A 206 1.87 -2.76 -20.34
N ARG A 207 2.54 -1.69 -20.75
CA ARG A 207 3.97 -1.71 -21.09
C ARG A 207 4.77 -2.14 -19.87
N GLU A 208 4.56 -1.48 -18.71
CA GLU A 208 5.21 -1.82 -17.46
C GLU A 208 4.96 -3.27 -17.04
N CYS A 209 3.71 -3.76 -17.16
CA CYS A 209 3.39 -5.16 -16.85
C CYS A 209 4.11 -6.14 -17.79
N ARG A 210 4.18 -5.85 -19.10
CA ARG A 210 4.90 -6.70 -20.06
C ARG A 210 6.39 -6.78 -19.77
N GLU A 211 7.01 -5.64 -19.46
CA GLU A 211 8.42 -5.58 -19.07
C GLU A 211 8.68 -6.43 -17.81
N LEU A 212 7.85 -6.29 -16.79
CA LEU A 212 7.96 -7.08 -15.56
C LEU A 212 7.81 -8.60 -15.81
N VAL A 213 6.88 -9.01 -16.65
CA VAL A 213 6.69 -10.42 -17.02
C VAL A 213 7.90 -10.94 -17.80
N ALA A 214 8.44 -10.15 -18.74
CA ALA A 214 9.65 -10.49 -19.48
C ALA A 214 10.88 -10.63 -18.57
N ASP A 215 10.96 -9.82 -17.49
CA ASP A 215 11.99 -9.92 -16.45
C ASP A 215 11.77 -11.08 -15.46
N GLY A 216 10.71 -11.89 -15.65
CA GLY A 216 10.43 -13.08 -14.85
C GLY A 216 9.69 -12.85 -13.54
N VAL A 217 9.08 -11.68 -13.34
CA VAL A 217 8.24 -11.39 -12.17
C VAL A 217 7.05 -12.37 -12.12
N LYS A 218 6.80 -12.94 -10.94
CA LYS A 218 5.76 -13.95 -10.69
C LYS A 218 4.48 -13.39 -10.05
N GLU A 219 4.55 -12.20 -9.48
CA GLU A 219 3.39 -11.54 -8.90
C GLU A 219 3.39 -10.05 -9.23
N ILE A 220 2.31 -9.57 -9.84
CA ILE A 220 2.06 -8.15 -10.10
C ILE A 220 0.89 -7.69 -9.25
N ALA A 221 1.15 -6.76 -8.33
CA ALA A 221 0.13 -6.14 -7.51
C ALA A 221 -0.23 -4.75 -8.05
N LEU A 222 -1.46 -4.59 -8.52
CA LEU A 222 -1.99 -3.32 -9.02
C LEU A 222 -2.36 -2.43 -7.83
N LEU A 223 -1.81 -1.22 -7.79
CA LEU A 223 -1.97 -0.28 -6.69
C LEU A 223 -2.74 0.97 -7.09
N GLY A 224 -3.49 1.47 -6.11
CA GLY A 224 -4.19 2.75 -6.14
C GLY A 224 -4.82 3.01 -4.79
N GLN A 225 -5.53 4.12 -4.63
CA GLN A 225 -6.30 4.40 -3.42
C GLN A 225 -7.76 3.88 -3.50
N ASN A 226 -8.19 3.54 -4.71
CA ASN A 226 -9.45 2.87 -5.04
C ASN A 226 -9.31 2.26 -6.44
N VAL A 227 -8.66 1.10 -6.56
CA VAL A 227 -8.27 0.55 -7.86
C VAL A 227 -9.46 0.26 -8.79
N ASN A 228 -10.60 -0.14 -8.23
CA ASN A 228 -11.78 -0.47 -9.02
C ASN A 228 -12.56 0.76 -9.54
N SER A 229 -12.14 1.97 -9.19
CA SER A 229 -12.59 3.20 -9.84
C SER A 229 -11.67 3.67 -10.98
N TYR A 230 -10.64 2.88 -11.34
CA TYR A 230 -9.77 3.22 -12.45
C TYR A 230 -10.59 3.58 -13.69
N LYS A 231 -10.27 4.75 -14.26
CA LYS A 231 -10.99 5.34 -15.38
C LYS A 231 -9.99 6.11 -16.26
N GLY A 232 -9.18 5.33 -16.99
CA GLY A 232 -8.36 5.83 -18.08
C GLY A 232 -9.15 5.80 -19.39
N GLU A 233 -8.54 5.36 -20.46
CA GLU A 233 -9.20 5.11 -21.76
C GLU A 233 -10.11 3.86 -21.70
N CYS A 234 -10.01 3.08 -20.66
CA CYS A 234 -10.90 1.95 -20.35
C CYS A 234 -11.19 1.91 -18.84
N ASP A 235 -12.13 1.08 -18.42
CA ASP A 235 -12.43 0.83 -17.01
C ASP A 235 -11.49 -0.21 -16.39
N PHE A 236 -11.61 -0.44 -15.06
CA PHE A 236 -10.74 -1.37 -14.34
C PHE A 236 -10.91 -2.82 -14.81
N ALA A 237 -12.14 -3.27 -15.12
CA ALA A 237 -12.38 -4.62 -15.59
C ALA A 237 -11.67 -4.89 -16.92
N SER A 238 -11.78 -3.95 -17.86
CA SER A 238 -11.10 -4.02 -19.16
C SER A 238 -9.58 -3.94 -19.02
N LEU A 239 -9.04 -3.11 -18.13
CA LEU A 239 -7.60 -3.05 -17.85
C LEU A 239 -7.11 -4.39 -17.29
N LEU A 240 -7.83 -4.96 -16.33
CA LEU A 240 -7.49 -6.22 -15.67
C LEU A 240 -7.49 -7.37 -16.67
N GLU A 241 -8.48 -7.43 -17.58
CA GLU A 241 -8.54 -8.40 -18.67
C GLU A 241 -7.34 -8.27 -19.62
N LYS A 242 -6.98 -7.04 -20.02
CA LYS A 242 -5.81 -6.79 -20.87
C LYS A 242 -4.51 -7.27 -20.23
N ILE A 243 -4.33 -7.05 -18.91
CA ILE A 243 -3.16 -7.52 -18.18
C ILE A 243 -3.18 -9.06 -18.07
N ALA A 244 -4.34 -9.67 -17.83
CA ALA A 244 -4.50 -11.13 -17.74
C ALA A 244 -4.17 -11.83 -19.06
N ASN A 245 -4.36 -11.16 -20.20
CA ASN A 245 -4.01 -11.67 -21.53
C ASN A 245 -2.51 -11.50 -21.89
N ILE A 246 -1.68 -10.93 -21.03
CA ILE A 246 -0.21 -10.97 -21.22
C ILE A 246 0.26 -12.41 -21.05
N ASP A 247 0.98 -12.95 -22.04
CA ASP A 247 1.56 -14.28 -21.96
C ASP A 247 2.60 -14.35 -20.85
N GLY A 248 2.58 -15.42 -20.06
CA GLY A 248 3.52 -15.65 -18.99
C GLY A 248 2.88 -16.26 -17.75
N ASP A 249 3.72 -16.82 -16.90
CA ASP A 249 3.34 -17.46 -15.64
C ASP A 249 3.49 -16.47 -14.48
N PHE A 250 2.43 -15.73 -14.21
CA PHE A 250 2.37 -14.75 -13.13
C PHE A 250 0.95 -14.58 -12.58
N ILE A 251 0.86 -14.08 -11.35
CA ILE A 251 -0.39 -13.80 -10.64
C ILE A 251 -0.62 -12.29 -10.63
N ILE A 252 -1.86 -11.89 -10.88
CA ILE A 252 -2.32 -10.51 -10.74
C ILE A 252 -3.07 -10.37 -9.42
N ARG A 253 -2.63 -9.43 -8.58
CA ARG A 253 -3.33 -9.04 -7.35
C ARG A 253 -3.69 -7.58 -7.39
N PHE A 254 -4.72 -7.21 -6.67
CA PHE A 254 -5.05 -5.82 -6.39
C PHE A 254 -5.64 -5.68 -4.99
N MET A 255 -5.53 -4.49 -4.43
CA MET A 255 -6.06 -4.14 -3.12
C MET A 255 -6.70 -2.75 -3.17
N THR A 256 -7.31 -2.31 -2.08
CA THR A 256 -7.87 -0.96 -1.98
C THR A 256 -9.04 -0.69 -2.93
N SER A 257 -10.03 -1.58 -2.91
CA SER A 257 -11.29 -1.38 -3.63
C SER A 257 -12.34 -0.62 -2.80
N HIS A 258 -13.40 -0.18 -3.47
CA HIS A 258 -14.55 0.42 -2.80
C HIS A 258 -15.84 -0.28 -3.25
N PRO A 259 -16.76 -0.66 -2.34
CA PRO A 259 -17.97 -1.42 -2.69
C PRO A 259 -18.84 -0.77 -3.77
N LYS A 260 -18.87 0.56 -3.85
CA LYS A 260 -19.68 1.27 -4.88
C LYS A 260 -19.21 1.02 -6.31
N ASP A 261 -17.92 0.68 -6.49
CA ASP A 261 -17.27 0.54 -7.80
C ASP A 261 -17.04 -0.94 -8.20
N VAL A 262 -17.63 -1.89 -7.45
CA VAL A 262 -17.65 -3.29 -7.83
C VAL A 262 -18.75 -3.49 -8.88
N SER A 263 -18.35 -3.83 -10.11
CA SER A 263 -19.25 -4.10 -11.23
C SER A 263 -19.36 -5.59 -11.51
N ASP A 264 -20.46 -6.01 -12.12
CA ASP A 264 -20.64 -7.40 -12.57
C ASP A 264 -19.58 -7.76 -13.62
N ALA A 265 -19.13 -6.81 -14.45
CA ALA A 265 -18.03 -7.01 -15.40
C ALA A 265 -16.69 -7.31 -14.69
N LEU A 266 -16.40 -6.67 -13.57
CA LEU A 266 -15.20 -6.97 -12.78
C LEU A 266 -15.26 -8.40 -12.22
N ILE A 267 -16.41 -8.81 -11.68
CA ILE A 267 -16.63 -10.17 -11.15
C ILE A 267 -16.46 -11.21 -12.26
N ASP A 268 -17.03 -10.96 -13.44
CA ASP A 268 -16.91 -11.85 -14.61
C ASP A 268 -15.45 -12.01 -15.06
N VAL A 269 -14.71 -10.91 -15.19
CA VAL A 269 -13.29 -10.97 -15.57
C VAL A 269 -12.48 -11.75 -14.53
N MET A 270 -12.69 -11.50 -13.24
CA MET A 270 -12.01 -12.24 -12.18
C MET A 270 -12.32 -13.75 -12.25
N SER A 271 -13.56 -14.11 -12.50
CA SER A 271 -14.00 -15.50 -12.65
C SER A 271 -13.34 -16.18 -13.83
N ARG A 272 -13.38 -15.56 -15.02
CA ARG A 272 -12.83 -16.13 -16.27
C ARG A 272 -11.32 -16.34 -16.25
N TYR A 273 -10.60 -15.47 -15.57
CA TYR A 273 -9.13 -15.51 -15.52
C TYR A 273 -8.56 -16.03 -14.20
N SER A 274 -9.40 -16.62 -13.34
CA SER A 274 -8.93 -17.31 -12.13
C SER A 274 -8.16 -18.59 -12.52
N PRO A 275 -7.01 -18.93 -11.88
CA PRO A 275 -6.37 -18.25 -10.76
C PRO A 275 -5.33 -17.18 -11.16
N LYS A 276 -5.10 -16.90 -12.45
CA LYS A 276 -4.13 -15.87 -12.90
C LYS A 276 -4.48 -14.50 -12.31
N ILE A 277 -5.76 -14.12 -12.30
CA ILE A 277 -6.26 -13.09 -11.39
C ILE A 277 -6.56 -13.80 -10.08
N ALA A 278 -5.83 -13.44 -9.05
CA ALA A 278 -5.93 -14.07 -7.73
C ALA A 278 -7.39 -14.09 -7.23
N PRO A 279 -7.92 -15.25 -6.80
CA PRO A 279 -9.25 -15.32 -6.19
C PRO A 279 -9.21 -14.75 -4.77
N TYR A 280 -8.98 -13.48 -4.68
CA TYR A 280 -8.90 -12.69 -3.45
C TYR A 280 -9.49 -11.31 -3.68
N PHE A 281 -10.36 -10.87 -2.77
CA PHE A 281 -10.92 -9.52 -2.85
C PHE A 281 -10.92 -8.84 -1.48
N HIS A 282 -10.29 -7.67 -1.41
CA HIS A 282 -10.37 -6.81 -0.25
C HIS A 282 -11.53 -5.82 -0.44
N LEU A 283 -12.60 -5.97 0.33
CA LEU A 283 -13.84 -5.20 0.24
C LEU A 283 -14.11 -4.45 1.56
N PRO A 284 -13.66 -3.20 1.72
CA PRO A 284 -13.79 -2.46 2.98
C PRO A 284 -15.24 -2.12 3.35
N LEU A 285 -15.76 -2.78 4.37
CA LEU A 285 -17.10 -2.54 4.94
C LEU A 285 -17.16 -1.23 5.71
N GLN A 286 -16.19 -1.00 6.57
CA GLN A 286 -16.03 0.08 7.54
C GLN A 286 -17.02 0.03 8.71
N SER A 287 -18.32 -0.15 8.46
CA SER A 287 -19.39 -0.35 9.45
C SER A 287 -20.56 -1.14 8.84
N GLY A 288 -21.24 -1.93 9.65
CA GLY A 288 -22.47 -2.63 9.24
C GLY A 288 -23.75 -1.81 9.45
N SER A 289 -23.67 -0.66 10.10
CA SER A 289 -24.83 0.23 10.30
C SER A 289 -24.98 1.21 9.13
N ASN A 290 -26.18 1.23 8.54
CA ASN A 290 -26.51 2.18 7.47
C ASN A 290 -26.40 3.64 7.93
N ARG A 291 -26.72 3.91 9.21
CA ARG A 291 -26.60 5.24 9.83
C ARG A 291 -25.12 5.68 9.88
N ILE A 292 -24.25 4.81 10.34
CA ILE A 292 -22.81 5.09 10.43
C ILE A 292 -22.17 5.16 9.04
N LEU A 293 -22.53 4.28 8.10
CA LEU A 293 -22.06 4.37 6.71
C LEU A 293 -22.40 5.73 6.08
N LYS A 294 -23.62 6.23 6.31
CA LYS A 294 -24.01 7.57 5.85
C LYS A 294 -23.15 8.66 6.51
N ALA A 295 -22.91 8.60 7.82
CA ALA A 295 -22.05 9.53 8.54
C ALA A 295 -20.59 9.47 8.07
N MET A 296 -20.11 8.30 7.67
CA MET A 296 -18.81 8.07 7.05
C MET A 296 -18.73 8.55 5.58
N ASN A 297 -19.80 9.09 5.00
CA ASN A 297 -19.92 9.43 3.58
C ASN A 297 -19.70 8.24 2.66
N ARG A 298 -20.24 7.05 3.04
CA ARG A 298 -20.23 5.86 2.20
C ARG A 298 -21.53 5.81 1.39
N THR A 299 -21.40 5.57 0.07
CA THR A 299 -22.51 5.66 -0.89
C THR A 299 -23.21 4.31 -1.14
N TYR A 300 -23.00 3.34 -0.27
CA TYR A 300 -23.66 2.04 -0.24
C TYR A 300 -24.27 1.80 1.15
N ASN A 301 -25.22 0.88 1.22
CA ASN A 301 -25.81 0.36 2.45
C ASN A 301 -25.38 -1.09 2.69
N ARG A 302 -25.74 -1.65 3.87
CA ARG A 302 -25.38 -3.02 4.26
C ARG A 302 -25.97 -4.08 3.33
N GLU A 303 -27.17 -3.84 2.79
CA GLU A 303 -27.89 -4.76 1.92
C GLU A 303 -27.13 -4.91 0.58
N LYS A 304 -26.77 -3.78 -0.06
CA LYS A 304 -25.96 -3.80 -1.28
C LYS A 304 -24.58 -4.39 -1.04
N PHE A 305 -24.00 -4.13 0.12
CA PHE A 305 -22.70 -4.71 0.48
C PHE A 305 -22.76 -6.24 0.54
N LEU A 306 -23.79 -6.81 1.18
CA LEU A 306 -23.99 -8.25 1.26
C LEU A 306 -24.29 -8.87 -0.12
N ASP A 307 -25.09 -8.22 -0.97
CA ASP A 307 -25.32 -8.61 -2.36
C ASP A 307 -24.00 -8.75 -3.16
N ILE A 308 -23.08 -7.80 -3.00
CA ILE A 308 -21.75 -7.86 -3.61
C ILE A 308 -20.94 -9.06 -3.08
N VAL A 309 -20.98 -9.31 -1.77
CA VAL A 309 -20.30 -10.44 -1.15
C VAL A 309 -20.83 -11.78 -1.69
N ASP A 310 -22.14 -11.91 -1.81
CA ASP A 310 -22.80 -13.11 -2.32
C ASP A 310 -22.44 -13.34 -3.80
N LYS A 311 -22.52 -12.30 -4.64
CA LYS A 311 -22.11 -12.36 -6.05
C LYS A 311 -20.63 -12.78 -6.21
N LEU A 312 -19.72 -12.23 -5.42
CA LEU A 312 -18.30 -12.60 -5.45
C LEU A 312 -18.12 -14.09 -5.13
N LYS A 313 -18.81 -14.61 -4.11
CA LYS A 313 -18.71 -16.02 -3.71
C LYS A 313 -19.36 -16.98 -4.68
N GLU A 314 -20.47 -16.60 -5.28
CA GLU A 314 -21.19 -17.41 -6.26
C GLU A 314 -20.41 -17.55 -7.57
N ASN A 315 -19.77 -16.48 -8.03
CA ASN A 315 -19.13 -16.43 -9.34
C ASN A 315 -17.64 -16.79 -9.33
N ILE A 316 -16.94 -16.68 -8.18
CA ILE A 316 -15.51 -16.94 -8.09
C ILE A 316 -15.25 -18.07 -7.08
N PRO A 317 -15.13 -19.33 -7.53
CA PRO A 317 -14.90 -20.46 -6.65
C PRO A 317 -13.63 -20.30 -5.80
N GLY A 318 -13.74 -20.56 -4.50
CA GLY A 318 -12.59 -20.47 -3.58
C GLY A 318 -12.08 -19.07 -3.30
N ILE A 319 -12.86 -18.03 -3.62
CA ILE A 319 -12.47 -16.64 -3.31
C ILE A 319 -12.29 -16.43 -1.82
N CYS A 320 -11.16 -15.82 -1.45
CA CYS A 320 -10.92 -15.29 -0.10
C CYS A 320 -11.35 -13.83 -0.04
N LEU A 321 -12.16 -13.50 0.95
CA LEU A 321 -12.63 -12.13 1.19
C LEU A 321 -12.00 -11.55 2.44
N SER A 322 -11.50 -10.33 2.33
CA SER A 322 -11.07 -9.54 3.50
C SER A 322 -11.78 -8.19 3.54
N THR A 323 -11.82 -7.60 4.72
CA THR A 323 -12.48 -6.30 4.92
C THR A 323 -11.79 -5.47 6.00
N ASP A 324 -12.05 -4.16 5.97
CA ASP A 324 -11.72 -3.22 7.04
C ASP A 324 -12.98 -2.86 7.82
N VAL A 325 -12.82 -2.72 9.15
CA VAL A 325 -13.87 -2.22 10.05
C VAL A 325 -13.27 -1.17 10.98
N ILE A 326 -13.99 -0.07 11.15
CA ILE A 326 -13.66 0.99 12.10
C ILE A 326 -14.68 0.96 13.23
N VAL A 327 -14.24 0.72 14.46
CA VAL A 327 -15.09 0.77 15.65
C VAL A 327 -14.93 2.10 16.38
N GLY A 328 -16.00 2.54 17.03
CA GLY A 328 -16.02 3.79 17.80
C GLY A 328 -15.92 5.03 16.93
N PHE A 329 -16.49 4.99 15.74
CA PHE A 329 -16.73 6.19 14.93
C PHE A 329 -17.62 7.17 15.71
N PRO A 330 -17.46 8.52 15.58
CA PRO A 330 -18.30 9.47 16.30
C PRO A 330 -19.78 9.15 16.20
N SER A 331 -20.48 9.17 17.32
CA SER A 331 -21.90 8.82 17.50
C SER A 331 -22.29 7.33 17.29
N GLU A 332 -21.35 6.41 17.10
CA GLU A 332 -21.65 4.97 16.98
C GLU A 332 -22.27 4.44 18.28
N THR A 333 -23.50 3.95 18.22
CA THR A 333 -24.18 3.31 19.36
C THR A 333 -23.81 1.84 19.48
N GLU A 334 -24.29 1.17 20.54
CA GLU A 334 -24.12 -0.27 20.69
C GLU A 334 -24.87 -1.03 19.58
N GLU A 335 -26.07 -0.57 19.22
CA GLU A 335 -26.89 -1.16 18.14
C GLU A 335 -26.16 -1.08 16.80
N ASP A 336 -25.50 0.06 16.49
CA ASP A 336 -24.71 0.21 15.27
C ASP A 336 -23.54 -0.78 15.23
N PHE A 337 -22.90 -1.01 16.39
CA PHE A 337 -21.82 -1.98 16.49
C PHE A 337 -22.34 -3.42 16.34
N LEU A 338 -23.49 -3.75 16.92
CA LEU A 338 -24.15 -5.06 16.74
C LEU A 338 -24.53 -5.30 15.28
N ASP A 339 -25.03 -4.28 14.57
CA ASP A 339 -25.23 -4.35 13.11
C ASP A 339 -23.95 -4.69 12.35
N THR A 340 -22.81 -4.17 12.80
CA THR A 340 -21.50 -4.49 12.20
C THR A 340 -21.15 -5.95 12.43
N LEU A 341 -21.36 -6.49 13.63
CA LEU A 341 -21.14 -7.91 13.92
C LEU A 341 -22.05 -8.82 13.09
N ASP A 342 -23.34 -8.44 12.91
CA ASP A 342 -24.30 -9.18 12.09
C ASP A 342 -23.85 -9.26 10.61
N VAL A 343 -23.39 -8.14 10.04
CA VAL A 343 -22.83 -8.17 8.66
C VAL A 343 -21.60 -9.08 8.57
N LEU A 344 -20.71 -9.02 9.54
CA LEU A 344 -19.53 -9.92 9.57
C LEU A 344 -19.96 -11.38 9.66
N GLU A 345 -21.00 -11.69 10.43
CA GLU A 345 -21.55 -13.04 10.53
C GLU A 345 -22.12 -13.57 9.23
N LYS A 346 -22.84 -12.74 8.49
CA LYS A 346 -23.44 -13.07 7.19
C LYS A 346 -22.38 -13.18 6.10
N ALA A 347 -21.49 -12.21 6.03
CA ALA A 347 -20.45 -12.13 5.00
C ALA A 347 -19.37 -13.20 5.14
N LYS A 348 -19.10 -13.74 6.32
CA LYS A 348 -18.12 -14.81 6.59
C LYS A 348 -16.75 -14.54 5.96
N PHE A 349 -16.17 -13.39 6.28
CA PHE A 349 -14.84 -13.03 5.80
C PHE A 349 -13.74 -13.98 6.27
N ASP A 350 -12.72 -14.17 5.44
CA ASP A 350 -11.51 -14.91 5.81
C ASP A 350 -10.62 -14.08 6.74
N MET A 351 -10.61 -12.74 6.53
CA MET A 351 -9.80 -11.80 7.32
C MET A 351 -10.55 -10.49 7.54
N VAL A 352 -10.51 -9.97 8.76
CA VAL A 352 -11.00 -8.63 9.10
C VAL A 352 -9.87 -7.82 9.73
N TYR A 353 -9.61 -6.66 9.17
CA TYR A 353 -8.72 -5.68 9.77
C TYR A 353 -9.56 -4.69 10.58
N ALA A 354 -9.48 -4.78 11.89
CA ALA A 354 -10.25 -3.95 12.81
C ALA A 354 -9.41 -2.78 13.33
N PHE A 355 -9.97 -1.57 13.28
CA PHE A 355 -9.32 -0.34 13.70
C PHE A 355 -10.19 0.43 14.68
N LYS A 356 -9.60 0.97 15.74
CA LYS A 356 -10.23 2.02 16.54
C LYS A 356 -10.27 3.31 15.72
N TYR A 357 -11.40 3.99 15.67
CA TYR A 357 -11.44 5.33 15.06
C TYR A 357 -10.41 6.24 15.73
N SER A 358 -9.58 6.85 14.91
CA SER A 358 -8.61 7.86 15.30
C SER A 358 -8.82 9.11 14.43
N ALA A 359 -9.07 10.24 15.07
CA ALA A 359 -9.30 11.50 14.36
C ALA A 359 -8.06 11.90 13.56
N ARG A 360 -8.27 12.34 12.32
CA ARG A 360 -7.23 12.91 11.45
C ARG A 360 -7.52 14.38 11.26
N GLU A 361 -6.57 15.21 11.59
CA GLU A 361 -6.69 16.66 11.42
C GLU A 361 -7.07 17.00 9.98
N GLY A 362 -7.96 17.96 9.80
CA GLY A 362 -8.46 18.37 8.48
C GLY A 362 -9.63 17.55 7.94
N THR A 363 -9.92 16.35 8.51
CA THR A 363 -11.07 15.54 8.05
C THR A 363 -12.39 15.98 8.67
N PRO A 364 -13.53 15.78 7.97
CA PRO A 364 -14.87 16.09 8.53
C PRO A 364 -15.16 15.37 9.84
N ALA A 365 -14.82 14.07 9.96
CA ALA A 365 -15.08 13.27 11.14
C ALA A 365 -14.29 13.74 12.38
N ALA A 366 -13.14 14.39 12.20
CA ALA A 366 -12.38 14.97 13.32
C ALA A 366 -13.13 16.10 14.05
N ARG A 367 -14.07 16.75 13.34
CA ARG A 367 -14.89 17.87 13.86
C ARG A 367 -16.24 17.42 14.41
N MET A 368 -16.60 16.14 14.26
CA MET A 368 -17.85 15.61 14.78
C MET A 368 -17.83 15.60 16.32
N ALA A 369 -18.99 15.91 16.91
CA ALA A 369 -19.25 15.72 18.32
C ALA A 369 -19.40 14.22 18.68
N ASP A 370 -19.77 13.90 19.89
CA ASP A 370 -20.10 12.54 20.38
C ASP A 370 -18.97 11.53 20.17
N LYS A 371 -17.77 11.89 20.58
CA LYS A 371 -16.60 11.01 20.57
C LYS A 371 -16.81 9.84 21.53
N ILE A 372 -16.56 8.64 21.03
CA ILE A 372 -16.66 7.41 21.81
C ILE A 372 -15.40 7.25 22.68
N GLU A 373 -15.61 6.91 23.95
CA GLU A 373 -14.56 6.65 24.92
C GLU A 373 -13.62 5.52 24.46
N ILE A 374 -12.34 5.62 24.82
CA ILE A 374 -11.33 4.66 24.40
C ILE A 374 -11.62 3.25 24.90
N SER A 375 -12.14 3.12 26.14
CA SER A 375 -12.51 1.84 26.75
C SER A 375 -13.60 1.12 25.97
N VAL A 376 -14.59 1.87 25.46
CA VAL A 376 -15.66 1.31 24.62
C VAL A 376 -15.11 0.84 23.27
N LYS A 377 -14.19 1.60 22.67
CA LYS A 377 -13.51 1.18 21.43
C LYS A 377 -12.69 -0.09 21.63
N GLU A 378 -12.02 -0.23 22.77
CA GLU A 378 -11.20 -1.40 23.11
C GLU A 378 -12.09 -2.62 23.32
N GLU A 379 -13.18 -2.47 24.04
CA GLU A 379 -14.15 -3.54 24.27
C GLU A 379 -14.78 -4.01 22.92
N ARG A 380 -15.20 -3.10 22.06
CA ARG A 380 -15.75 -3.43 20.74
C ARG A 380 -14.76 -4.14 19.84
N ILE A 381 -13.50 -3.69 19.79
CA ILE A 381 -12.45 -4.40 19.02
C ILE A 381 -12.26 -5.82 19.55
N GLU A 382 -12.20 -6.00 20.86
CA GLU A 382 -12.00 -7.32 21.45
C GLU A 382 -13.14 -8.28 21.11
N ARG A 383 -14.39 -7.82 21.16
CA ARG A 383 -15.57 -8.60 20.75
C ARG A 383 -15.52 -8.98 19.28
N LEU A 384 -15.18 -8.03 18.41
CA LEU A 384 -15.06 -8.24 16.98
C LEU A 384 -13.96 -9.25 16.65
N LEU A 385 -12.77 -9.11 17.26
CA LEU A 385 -11.66 -10.02 17.03
C LEU A 385 -11.96 -11.43 17.51
N ARG A 386 -12.60 -11.59 18.68
CA ARG A 386 -13.05 -12.93 19.17
C ARG A 386 -13.98 -13.63 18.17
N LEU A 387 -14.95 -12.89 17.60
CA LEU A 387 -15.85 -13.40 16.56
C LEU A 387 -15.05 -13.83 15.33
N GLN A 388 -14.17 -12.95 14.84
CA GLN A 388 -13.43 -13.17 13.61
C GLN A 388 -12.39 -14.27 13.73
N ASP A 389 -11.65 -14.34 14.84
CA ASP A 389 -10.62 -15.36 15.06
C ASP A 389 -11.19 -16.78 15.01
N SER A 390 -12.34 -16.99 15.66
CA SER A 390 -13.06 -18.27 15.60
C SER A 390 -13.46 -18.64 14.16
N ARG A 391 -13.85 -17.65 13.37
CA ARG A 391 -14.27 -17.84 11.98
C ARG A 391 -13.09 -18.07 11.04
N SER A 392 -12.04 -17.25 11.18
CA SER A 392 -10.81 -17.40 10.39
C SER A 392 -10.21 -18.79 10.60
N LEU A 393 -10.16 -19.27 11.84
CA LEU A 393 -9.69 -20.62 12.15
C LEU A 393 -10.53 -21.69 11.42
N LYS A 394 -11.87 -21.63 11.56
CA LYS A 394 -12.78 -22.58 10.88
C LYS A 394 -12.63 -22.55 9.35
N ASN A 395 -12.40 -21.37 8.76
CA ASN A 395 -12.18 -21.26 7.31
C ASN A 395 -10.83 -21.86 6.93
N ASN A 396 -9.80 -21.68 7.73
CA ASN A 396 -8.48 -22.23 7.47
C ASN A 396 -8.41 -23.74 7.71
N GLU A 397 -9.14 -24.28 8.69
CA GLU A 397 -9.23 -25.73 8.96
C GLU A 397 -9.75 -26.53 7.77
N LYS A 398 -10.59 -25.94 6.90
CA LYS A 398 -11.07 -26.59 5.67
C LYS A 398 -9.96 -26.97 4.69
N HIS A 399 -8.83 -26.28 4.76
CA HIS A 399 -7.68 -26.53 3.88
C HIS A 399 -6.76 -27.63 4.38
N VAL A 400 -6.94 -28.14 5.61
CA VAL A 400 -6.10 -29.21 6.14
C VAL A 400 -6.30 -30.49 5.31
N GLY A 401 -5.19 -31.07 4.84
CA GLY A 401 -5.15 -32.21 3.92
C GLY A 401 -5.23 -31.82 2.43
N GLU A 402 -5.46 -30.53 2.10
CA GLU A 402 -5.44 -30.07 0.70
C GLU A 402 -4.01 -29.94 0.19
N ASN A 403 -3.86 -30.22 -1.12
CA ASN A 403 -2.65 -29.91 -1.86
C ASN A 403 -2.85 -28.59 -2.58
N VAL A 404 -1.94 -27.64 -2.31
CA VAL A 404 -2.04 -26.30 -2.87
C VAL A 404 -0.69 -25.85 -3.44
N THR A 405 -0.73 -25.13 -4.55
CA THR A 405 0.45 -24.44 -5.07
C THR A 405 0.59 -23.09 -4.39
N VAL A 406 1.78 -22.78 -3.91
CA VAL A 406 2.10 -21.51 -3.22
C VAL A 406 3.28 -20.82 -3.89
N LEU A 407 3.26 -19.48 -3.95
CA LEU A 407 4.41 -18.67 -4.33
C LEU A 407 5.21 -18.33 -3.08
N VAL A 408 6.50 -18.69 -3.05
CA VAL A 408 7.38 -18.39 -1.93
C VAL A 408 7.78 -16.93 -1.96
N ASP A 409 7.51 -16.21 -0.86
CA ASP A 409 7.65 -14.75 -0.76
C ASP A 409 8.95 -14.33 -0.05
N SER A 410 9.31 -15.00 1.04
CA SER A 410 10.46 -14.62 1.87
C SER A 410 10.84 -15.72 2.86
N LEU A 411 12.03 -15.59 3.46
CA LEU A 411 12.38 -16.36 4.66
C LEU A 411 11.51 -15.90 5.85
N SER A 412 11.15 -16.85 6.70
CA SER A 412 10.48 -16.55 7.96
C SER A 412 11.48 -15.90 8.94
N LYS A 413 11.03 -14.87 9.64
CA LYS A 413 11.82 -14.22 10.70
C LYS A 413 11.75 -14.97 12.04
N ARG A 414 11.11 -16.11 12.11
CA ARG A 414 11.01 -16.93 13.34
C ARG A 414 12.38 -17.55 13.63
N LYS A 415 12.97 -17.18 14.77
CA LYS A 415 14.29 -17.68 15.19
C LYS A 415 14.27 -19.21 15.35
N GLY A 416 15.25 -19.87 14.76
CA GLY A 416 15.53 -21.30 14.96
C GLY A 416 14.74 -22.25 14.05
N MET A 417 14.02 -21.76 13.05
CA MET A 417 13.33 -22.59 12.06
C MET A 417 13.77 -22.17 10.66
N ASN A 418 14.24 -23.14 9.87
CA ASN A 418 14.45 -22.96 8.43
C ASN A 418 13.08 -23.05 7.73
N THR A 419 12.30 -21.96 7.81
CA THR A 419 10.98 -21.90 7.23
C THR A 419 10.84 -20.71 6.28
N VAL A 420 10.03 -20.88 5.25
CA VAL A 420 9.68 -19.83 4.30
C VAL A 420 8.24 -19.37 4.53
N ASN A 421 7.98 -18.14 4.14
CA ASN A 421 6.65 -17.58 3.99
C ASN A 421 6.24 -17.68 2.53
N ALA A 422 5.09 -18.25 2.27
CA ALA A 422 4.54 -18.36 0.93
C ALA A 422 3.07 -17.94 0.92
N ARG A 423 2.50 -17.75 -0.26
CA ARG A 423 1.09 -17.41 -0.40
C ARG A 423 0.42 -18.30 -1.43
N THR A 424 -0.80 -18.74 -1.08
CA THR A 424 -1.68 -19.37 -2.05
C THR A 424 -2.16 -18.36 -3.11
N TYR A 425 -2.77 -18.83 -4.19
CA TYR A 425 -3.45 -17.95 -5.15
C TYR A 425 -4.50 -17.07 -4.46
N SER A 426 -5.25 -17.60 -3.50
CA SER A 426 -6.25 -16.86 -2.71
C SER A 426 -5.64 -15.99 -1.57
N ASN A 427 -4.33 -15.75 -1.59
CA ASN A 427 -3.60 -14.87 -0.67
C ASN A 427 -3.48 -15.37 0.78
N LYS A 428 -3.77 -16.64 1.09
CA LYS A 428 -3.54 -17.20 2.42
C LYS A 428 -2.04 -17.37 2.67
N LEU A 429 -1.58 -16.98 3.85
CA LEU A 429 -0.20 -17.15 4.28
C LEU A 429 0.06 -18.61 4.65
N VAL A 430 1.12 -19.17 4.09
CA VAL A 430 1.55 -20.56 4.33
C VAL A 430 3.00 -20.56 4.79
N HIS A 431 3.27 -21.34 5.84
CA HIS A 431 4.61 -21.59 6.34
C HIS A 431 4.99 -23.06 6.14
N PHE A 432 6.17 -23.31 5.63
CA PHE A 432 6.72 -24.65 5.51
C PHE A 432 8.27 -24.61 5.56
N GLU A 433 8.90 -25.77 5.73
CA GLU A 433 10.35 -25.88 5.78
C GLU A 433 10.95 -25.56 4.40
N GLY A 434 11.97 -24.69 4.38
CA GLY A 434 12.60 -24.27 3.14
C GLY A 434 13.66 -23.19 3.35
N ASP A 435 14.34 -22.81 2.27
CA ASP A 435 15.45 -21.89 2.27
C ASP A 435 15.29 -20.75 1.25
N GLU A 436 16.27 -19.86 1.19
CA GLU A 436 16.27 -18.69 0.32
C GLU A 436 16.22 -19.01 -1.19
N THR A 437 16.67 -20.21 -1.60
CA THR A 437 16.66 -20.62 -3.02
C THR A 437 15.27 -20.86 -3.55
N MET A 438 14.27 -20.99 -2.67
CA MET A 438 12.86 -21.18 -3.00
C MET A 438 12.13 -19.86 -3.27
N ILE A 439 12.68 -18.73 -2.86
CA ILE A 439 12.04 -17.42 -3.03
C ILE A 439 11.74 -17.16 -4.51
N GLY A 440 10.50 -16.76 -4.81
CA GLY A 440 10.02 -16.51 -6.16
C GLY A 440 9.63 -17.76 -6.95
N LYS A 441 9.64 -18.94 -6.34
CA LYS A 441 9.21 -20.18 -6.98
C LYS A 441 7.80 -20.57 -6.55
N TYR A 442 7.07 -21.21 -7.46
CA TYR A 442 5.85 -21.94 -7.14
C TYR A 442 6.21 -23.33 -6.61
N ILE A 443 5.67 -23.68 -5.46
CA ILE A 443 5.94 -24.95 -4.77
C ILE A 443 4.59 -25.60 -4.43
N ASP A 444 4.47 -26.90 -4.68
CA ASP A 444 3.32 -27.68 -4.26
C ASP A 444 3.53 -28.18 -2.83
N VAL A 445 2.56 -27.91 -1.97
CA VAL A 445 2.61 -28.26 -0.55
C VAL A 445 1.29 -28.89 -0.11
N GLU A 446 1.37 -29.76 0.89
CA GLU A 446 0.20 -30.30 1.59
C GLU A 446 -0.01 -29.54 2.89
N ILE A 447 -1.21 -28.99 3.11
CA ILE A 447 -1.55 -28.28 4.35
C ILE A 447 -1.75 -29.30 5.48
N GLU A 448 -0.93 -29.20 6.52
CA GLU A 448 -0.97 -30.10 7.67
C GLU A 448 -1.74 -29.54 8.86
N ARG A 449 -1.71 -28.22 9.02
CA ARG A 449 -2.32 -27.56 10.19
C ARG A 449 -2.75 -26.15 9.85
N ALA A 450 -3.86 -25.72 10.44
CA ALA A 450 -4.39 -24.36 10.36
C ALA A 450 -4.12 -23.58 11.65
N GLY A 451 -3.81 -22.31 11.50
CA GLY A 451 -3.87 -21.26 12.52
C GLY A 451 -4.95 -20.24 12.17
N VAL A 452 -5.15 -19.26 13.04
CA VAL A 452 -6.15 -18.20 12.80
C VAL A 452 -5.80 -17.38 11.57
N TYR A 453 -4.53 -17.02 11.38
CA TYR A 453 -4.06 -16.11 10.29
C TYR A 453 -3.16 -16.79 9.27
N GLU A 454 -2.80 -18.04 9.48
CA GLU A 454 -1.77 -18.73 8.70
C GLU A 454 -2.03 -20.22 8.59
N LEU A 455 -1.48 -20.84 7.58
CA LEU A 455 -1.48 -22.28 7.35
C LEU A 455 -0.05 -22.81 7.50
N TYR A 456 0.07 -24.07 7.90
CA TYR A 456 1.35 -24.76 8.00
C TYR A 456 1.30 -25.99 7.09
N ALA A 457 2.36 -26.17 6.33
CA ALA A 457 2.41 -27.18 5.30
C ALA A 457 3.73 -27.94 5.32
N LYS A 458 3.77 -29.06 4.63
CA LYS A 458 5.00 -29.75 4.22
C LYS A 458 5.13 -29.73 2.71
N GLN A 459 6.36 -29.66 2.24
CA GLN A 459 6.70 -29.82 0.81
C GLN A 459 6.40 -31.27 0.39
N LYS A 460 5.91 -31.45 -0.83
CA LYS A 460 5.71 -32.76 -1.45
C LYS A 460 6.97 -33.34 -2.06
#